data_12475876f3bbe4be3f603a03d6f878f9
#
_entry.id   12475876f3bbe4be3f603a03d6f878f9
#
_cell.length_a   1.000
_cell.length_b   1.000
_cell.length_c   1.000
_cell.angle_alpha   90.00
_cell.angle_beta   90.00
_cell.angle_gamma   90.00
#
_symmetry.space_group_name_H-M   'P 1'
#
loop_
_entity.id
_entity.type
_entity.pdbx_description
1 polymer ?
#
loop_
_entity_poly.entity_id
_entity_poly.type
_entity_poly.pdbx_seq_one_letter_code
_entity_poly.pdbx_strand_id
1 'polypeptide(L)'
;MGRIGLWNKNQLFQPEIFNQIDVNKPRHTFERVFTFNDNLKYDTPEDHINNSLYFEIKTFLPGLLLVGDKLSMASGLEERFPFLDNDLVDFAMKVPVRHKLANLENEKRLNENLTGKKSRYREFDDGKNVLRKAMEDFIPKKIVDRKKQGFSA
;
A
#
# COMPACT_ATOMS: atom_id res chain seq x y z
N MET A 1 -6.51 12.21 -10.12
CA MET A 1 -6.48 10.95 -10.88
C MET A 1 -5.08 10.81 -11.47
N GLY A 2 -4.22 10.01 -10.81
CA GLY A 2 -2.83 9.85 -11.20
C GLY A 2 -2.73 9.24 -12.60
N ARG A 3 -1.83 9.74 -13.41
CA ARG A 3 -1.49 9.13 -14.70
C ARG A 3 -0.83 7.79 -14.42
N ILE A 4 -1.57 6.71 -14.53
CA ILE A 4 -0.99 5.37 -14.58
C ILE A 4 -0.17 5.31 -15.88
N GLY A 5 1.12 5.39 -15.73
CA GLY A 5 2.08 5.24 -16.81
C GLY A 5 2.40 6.52 -17.57
N LEU A 6 3.63 6.96 -17.45
CA LEU A 6 4.27 8.02 -18.25
C LEU A 6 4.39 7.67 -19.76
N TRP A 7 3.88 6.51 -20.16
CA TRP A 7 3.95 6.06 -21.53
C TRP A 7 2.75 6.58 -22.32
N ASN A 8 3.04 7.35 -23.34
CA ASN A 8 2.03 7.67 -24.33
C ASN A 8 1.65 6.37 -25.04
N LYS A 9 0.45 5.85 -24.73
CA LYS A 9 -0.05 4.57 -25.27
C LYS A 9 0.06 4.49 -26.79
N ASN A 10 -0.11 5.64 -27.47
CA ASN A 10 0.01 5.75 -28.92
C ASN A 10 1.45 5.57 -29.45
N GLN A 11 2.44 5.61 -28.57
CA GLN A 11 3.85 5.38 -28.93
C GLN A 11 4.27 3.92 -28.67
N LEU A 12 3.49 3.17 -27.88
CA LEU A 12 3.82 1.80 -27.51
C LEU A 12 3.26 0.76 -28.49
N PHE A 13 2.15 1.10 -29.14
CA PHE A 13 1.43 0.12 -29.98
C PHE A 13 1.29 0.64 -31.39
N GLN A 14 1.41 -0.26 -32.35
CA GLN A 14 1.00 0.01 -33.73
C GLN A 14 -0.49 0.39 -33.77
N PRO A 15 -0.93 1.30 -34.65
CA PRO A 15 -2.31 1.75 -34.73
C PRO A 15 -3.34 0.63 -34.85
N GLU A 16 -2.99 -0.42 -35.60
CA GLU A 16 -3.85 -1.59 -35.82
C GLU A 16 -4.10 -2.38 -34.55
N ILE A 17 -3.09 -2.47 -33.67
CA ILE A 17 -3.18 -3.14 -32.36
C ILE A 17 -3.88 -2.24 -31.36
N PHE A 18 -3.55 -0.94 -31.37
CA PHE A 18 -4.14 0.03 -30.45
C PHE A 18 -5.65 0.09 -30.56
N ASN A 19 -6.19 0.03 -31.79
CA ASN A 19 -7.64 0.03 -32.03
C ASN A 19 -8.37 -1.22 -31.51
N GLN A 20 -7.63 -2.31 -31.22
CA GLN A 20 -8.18 -3.54 -30.64
C GLN A 20 -8.08 -3.59 -29.12
N ILE A 21 -7.39 -2.64 -28.50
CA ILE A 21 -7.19 -2.60 -27.05
C ILE A 21 -8.29 -1.79 -26.38
N ASP A 22 -8.97 -2.40 -25.42
CA ASP A 22 -9.83 -1.66 -24.49
C ASP A 22 -8.98 -0.85 -23.53
N VAL A 23 -8.81 0.43 -23.81
CA VAL A 23 -8.03 1.37 -23.00
C VAL A 23 -8.61 1.62 -21.60
N ASN A 24 -9.87 1.26 -21.37
CA ASN A 24 -10.55 1.40 -20.09
C ASN A 24 -10.47 0.12 -19.24
N LYS A 25 -10.07 -1.00 -19.80
CA LYS A 25 -9.98 -2.27 -19.08
C LYS A 25 -9.11 -2.21 -17.80
N PRO A 26 -7.92 -1.57 -17.78
CA PRO A 26 -7.14 -1.41 -16.55
C PRO A 26 -7.89 -0.63 -15.47
N ARG A 27 -8.62 0.41 -15.86
CA ARG A 27 -9.46 1.21 -14.95
C ARG A 27 -10.60 0.37 -14.38
N HIS A 28 -11.34 -0.35 -15.21
CA HIS A 28 -12.42 -1.22 -14.75
C HIS A 28 -11.89 -2.34 -13.83
N THR A 29 -10.72 -2.88 -14.14
CA THR A 29 -10.08 -3.87 -13.27
C THR A 29 -9.73 -3.28 -11.90
N PHE A 30 -9.21 -2.06 -11.86
CA PHE A 30 -8.95 -1.34 -10.62
C PHE A 30 -10.25 -1.07 -9.83
N GLU A 31 -11.28 -0.59 -10.49
CA GLU A 31 -12.58 -0.30 -9.87
C GLU A 31 -13.21 -1.56 -9.26
N ARG A 32 -13.05 -2.72 -9.91
CA ARG A 32 -13.56 -4.01 -9.41
C ARG A 32 -12.98 -4.42 -8.07
N VAL A 33 -11.79 -3.98 -7.68
CA VAL A 33 -11.23 -4.27 -6.35
C VAL A 33 -12.14 -3.74 -5.25
N PHE A 34 -12.83 -2.64 -5.50
CA PHE A 34 -13.69 -1.95 -4.54
C PHE A 34 -15.15 -2.41 -4.57
N THR A 35 -15.59 -3.14 -5.59
CA THR A 35 -17.01 -3.55 -5.76
C THR A 35 -17.48 -4.59 -4.75
N PHE A 36 -16.59 -5.23 -4.01
CA PHE A 36 -16.91 -6.24 -3.01
C PHE A 36 -17.16 -5.67 -1.60
N ASN A 37 -17.11 -4.35 -1.45
CA ASN A 37 -17.33 -3.70 -0.17
C ASN A 37 -18.30 -2.53 -0.32
N ASP A 38 -19.57 -2.80 -0.05
CA ASP A 38 -20.66 -1.79 -0.15
C ASP A 38 -20.53 -0.66 0.90
N ASN A 39 -19.62 -0.80 1.87
CA ASN A 39 -19.39 0.19 2.93
C ASN A 39 -18.26 1.18 2.63
N LEU A 40 -17.67 1.13 1.44
CA LEU A 40 -16.61 2.06 1.07
C LEU A 40 -17.16 3.49 0.92
N LYS A 41 -16.54 4.41 1.66
CA LYS A 41 -16.81 5.84 1.58
C LYS A 41 -15.62 6.54 0.93
N TYR A 42 -15.88 7.73 0.37
CA TYR A 42 -14.87 8.53 -0.33
C TYR A 42 -14.97 10.02 0.03
N ASP A 43 -15.63 10.34 1.14
CA ASP A 43 -16.01 11.71 1.48
C ASP A 43 -14.94 12.44 2.28
N THR A 44 -14.13 11.69 3.03
CA THR A 44 -13.12 12.24 3.94
C THR A 44 -11.69 11.79 3.58
N PRO A 45 -10.64 12.51 4.01
CA PRO A 45 -9.26 12.06 3.90
C PRO A 45 -9.01 10.69 4.52
N GLU A 46 -9.66 10.41 5.66
CA GLU A 46 -9.58 9.12 6.34
C GLU A 46 -10.17 7.99 5.49
N ASP A 47 -11.25 8.24 4.76
CA ASP A 47 -11.84 7.28 3.83
C ASP A 47 -10.84 6.91 2.73
N HIS A 48 -10.16 7.90 2.17
CA HIS A 48 -9.13 7.68 1.14
C HIS A 48 -7.97 6.83 1.66
N ILE A 49 -7.52 7.06 2.90
CA ILE A 49 -6.47 6.26 3.53
C ILE A 49 -6.95 4.83 3.76
N ASN A 50 -8.13 4.64 4.32
CA ASN A 50 -8.69 3.31 4.53
C ASN A 50 -8.89 2.56 3.21
N ASN A 51 -9.35 3.22 2.15
CA ASN A 51 -9.50 2.63 0.83
C ASN A 51 -8.14 2.25 0.22
N SER A 52 -7.11 3.05 0.42
CA SER A 52 -5.75 2.73 0.00
C SER A 52 -5.21 1.49 0.71
N LEU A 53 -5.40 1.40 2.03
CA LEU A 53 -5.03 0.21 2.81
C LEU A 53 -5.82 -1.03 2.36
N TYR A 54 -7.12 -0.89 2.12
CA TYR A 54 -7.96 -1.95 1.60
C TYR A 54 -7.44 -2.44 0.23
N PHE A 55 -7.11 -1.52 -0.66
CA PHE A 55 -6.56 -1.85 -1.97
C PHE A 55 -5.24 -2.64 -1.84
N GLU A 56 -4.32 -2.22 -0.99
CA GLU A 56 -3.05 -2.93 -0.78
C GLU A 56 -3.25 -4.33 -0.20
N ILE A 57 -4.16 -4.48 0.77
CA ILE A 57 -4.50 -5.78 1.35
C ILE A 57 -5.11 -6.73 0.29
N LYS A 58 -5.91 -6.21 -0.62
CA LYS A 58 -6.58 -7.02 -1.65
C LYS A 58 -5.73 -7.34 -2.87
N THR A 59 -4.71 -6.54 -3.16
CA THR A 59 -3.95 -6.67 -4.41
C THR A 59 -2.47 -6.98 -4.18
N PHE A 60 -1.78 -6.16 -3.40
CA PHE A 60 -0.34 -6.25 -3.23
C PHE A 60 0.07 -7.33 -2.21
N LEU A 61 -0.59 -7.35 -1.06
CA LEU A 61 -0.27 -8.29 0.02
C LEU A 61 -0.39 -9.76 -0.40
N PRO A 62 -1.46 -10.22 -1.08
CA PRO A 62 -1.57 -11.61 -1.52
C PRO A 62 -0.43 -12.03 -2.44
N GLY A 63 0.03 -11.14 -3.31
CA GLY A 63 1.17 -11.40 -4.18
C GLY A 63 2.47 -11.60 -3.40
N LEU A 64 2.73 -10.76 -2.40
CA LEU A 64 3.90 -10.90 -1.53
C LEU A 64 3.88 -12.21 -0.74
N LEU A 65 2.72 -12.55 -0.17
CA LEU A 65 2.56 -13.79 0.60
C LEU A 65 2.76 -15.04 -0.28
N LEU A 66 2.23 -15.02 -1.50
CA LEU A 66 2.39 -16.12 -2.44
C LEU A 66 3.87 -16.30 -2.83
N VAL A 67 4.58 -15.22 -3.09
CA VAL A 67 6.02 -15.28 -3.43
C VAL A 67 6.83 -15.77 -2.24
N GLY A 68 6.56 -15.26 -1.03
CA GLY A 68 7.21 -15.70 0.21
C GLY A 68 7.01 -17.20 0.42
N ASP A 69 5.77 -17.66 0.39
CA ASP A 69 5.41 -19.07 0.55
C ASP A 69 6.14 -19.97 -0.47
N LYS A 70 6.08 -19.63 -1.76
CA LYS A 70 6.72 -20.43 -2.81
C LYS A 70 8.23 -20.53 -2.66
N LEU A 71 8.89 -19.43 -2.32
CA LEU A 71 10.35 -19.41 -2.15
C LEU A 71 10.77 -20.15 -0.88
N SER A 72 10.05 -19.98 0.21
CA SER A 72 10.32 -20.65 1.48
C SER A 72 10.11 -22.18 1.35
N MET A 73 9.00 -22.58 0.77
CA MET A 73 8.68 -24.00 0.54
C MET A 73 9.66 -24.67 -0.43
N ALA A 74 10.16 -23.95 -1.44
CA ALA A 74 11.21 -24.48 -2.33
C ALA A 74 12.50 -24.83 -1.56
N SER A 75 12.72 -24.20 -0.41
CA SER A 75 13.86 -24.44 0.49
C SER A 75 13.48 -25.31 1.71
N GLY A 76 12.28 -25.87 1.75
CA GLY A 76 11.78 -26.67 2.88
C GLY A 76 11.55 -25.88 4.17
N LEU A 77 11.35 -24.55 4.06
CA LEU A 77 11.08 -23.67 5.18
C LEU A 77 9.60 -23.31 5.23
N GLU A 78 9.01 -23.33 6.42
CA GLU A 78 7.66 -22.84 6.65
C GLU A 78 7.70 -21.39 7.10
N GLU A 79 7.00 -20.52 6.37
CA GLU A 79 6.90 -19.09 6.68
C GLU A 79 5.65 -18.84 7.52
N ARG A 80 5.79 -18.00 8.56
CA ARG A 80 4.70 -17.58 9.44
C ARG A 80 4.64 -16.06 9.52
N PHE A 81 3.43 -15.52 9.50
CA PHE A 81 3.16 -14.08 9.49
C PHE A 81 2.37 -13.65 10.74
N PRO A 82 3.03 -13.39 11.90
CA PRO A 82 2.32 -13.07 13.14
C PRO A 82 1.40 -11.85 13.03
N PHE A 83 1.73 -10.88 12.17
CA PHE A 83 0.90 -9.70 11.93
C PHE A 83 -0.35 -9.97 11.07
N LEU A 84 -0.51 -11.18 10.56
CA LEU A 84 -1.69 -11.61 9.81
C LEU A 84 -2.58 -12.57 10.63
N ASP A 85 -2.37 -12.64 11.95
CA ASP A 85 -3.33 -13.25 12.86
C ASP A 85 -4.70 -12.60 12.70
N ASN A 86 -5.76 -13.39 12.62
CA ASN A 86 -7.11 -12.92 12.31
C ASN A 86 -7.60 -11.89 13.32
N ASP A 87 -7.40 -12.13 14.62
CA ASP A 87 -7.86 -11.24 15.68
C ASP A 87 -7.10 -9.90 15.61
N LEU A 88 -5.80 -9.96 15.32
CA LEU A 88 -4.97 -8.77 15.15
C LEU A 88 -5.37 -7.97 13.90
N VAL A 89 -5.66 -8.64 12.78
CA VAL A 89 -6.14 -7.98 11.55
C VAL A 89 -7.49 -7.32 11.79
N ASP A 90 -8.44 -8.02 12.40
CA ASP A 90 -9.76 -7.49 12.73
C ASP A 90 -9.68 -6.27 13.66
N PHE A 91 -8.77 -6.31 14.63
CA PHE A 91 -8.48 -5.16 15.47
C PHE A 91 -7.89 -4.01 14.65
N ALA A 92 -6.86 -4.27 13.85
CA ALA A 92 -6.18 -3.25 13.05
C ALA A 92 -7.10 -2.56 12.05
N MET A 93 -8.06 -3.29 11.48
CA MET A 93 -9.08 -2.72 10.59
C MET A 93 -9.98 -1.71 11.30
N LYS A 94 -10.26 -1.91 12.58
CA LYS A 94 -11.10 -1.03 13.41
C LYS A 94 -10.35 0.18 13.97
N VAL A 95 -9.01 0.17 13.96
CA VAL A 95 -8.19 1.29 14.47
C VAL A 95 -8.45 2.55 13.64
N PRO A 96 -8.84 3.68 14.25
CA PRO A 96 -9.00 4.95 13.53
C PRO A 96 -7.71 5.41 12.87
N VAL A 97 -7.82 6.08 11.72
CA VAL A 97 -6.67 6.51 10.89
C VAL A 97 -5.69 7.39 11.67
N ARG A 98 -6.19 8.26 12.56
CA ARG A 98 -5.35 9.10 13.45
C ARG A 98 -4.37 8.33 14.34
N HIS A 99 -4.61 7.03 14.55
CA HIS A 99 -3.71 6.14 15.30
C HIS A 99 -2.83 5.30 14.37
N LYS A 100 -3.17 5.20 13.10
CA LYS A 100 -2.35 4.53 12.08
C LYS A 100 -1.21 5.43 11.60
N LEU A 101 -1.51 6.72 11.42
CA LEU A 101 -0.57 7.75 10.97
C LEU A 101 -0.41 8.84 12.05
N ALA A 102 0.82 9.34 12.21
CA ALA A 102 1.11 10.33 13.25
C ALA A 102 0.75 11.77 12.86
N ASN A 103 0.78 12.14 11.57
CA ASN A 103 0.74 13.51 11.08
C ASN A 103 -0.30 13.72 9.96
N LEU A 104 -1.55 13.36 10.21
CA LEU A 104 -2.63 13.52 9.22
C LEU A 104 -2.82 14.97 8.74
N GLU A 105 -2.59 15.93 9.63
CA GLU A 105 -2.77 17.36 9.31
C GLU A 105 -1.69 17.92 8.38
N ASN A 106 -0.55 17.25 8.28
CA ASN A 106 0.61 17.68 7.49
C ASN A 106 0.71 16.96 6.13
N GLU A 107 -0.34 16.30 5.67
CA GLU A 107 -0.34 15.65 4.36
C GLU A 107 -0.10 16.66 3.24
N LYS A 108 1.15 16.81 2.87
CA LYS A 108 1.53 17.50 1.65
C LYS A 108 1.20 16.57 0.49
N ARG A 109 0.40 17.06 -0.44
CA ARG A 109 0.11 16.38 -1.70
C ARG A 109 1.42 16.09 -2.43
N LEU A 110 1.90 14.87 -2.33
CA LEU A 110 3.10 14.44 -3.03
C LEU A 110 2.80 14.35 -4.53
N ASN A 111 3.59 15.03 -5.33
CA ASN A 111 3.51 14.88 -6.76
C ASN A 111 4.33 13.65 -7.18
N GLU A 112 3.68 12.52 -7.36
CA GLU A 112 4.29 11.25 -7.76
C GLU A 112 5.00 11.30 -9.11
N ASN A 113 4.73 12.33 -9.92
CA ASN A 113 5.37 12.52 -11.22
C ASN A 113 6.71 13.29 -11.14
N LEU A 114 7.16 13.68 -9.96
CA LEU A 114 8.48 14.27 -9.79
C LEU A 114 9.54 13.17 -9.83
N THR A 115 10.11 12.95 -10.99
CA THR A 115 11.33 12.16 -11.19
C THR A 115 12.51 12.92 -10.60
N GLY A 116 12.80 12.74 -9.36
CA GLY A 116 13.89 13.40 -8.67
C GLY A 116 14.36 12.63 -7.44
N LYS A 117 15.64 12.49 -7.35
CA LYS A 117 16.52 11.67 -6.54
C LYS A 117 16.29 11.60 -5.02
N LYS A 118 15.21 12.02 -4.46
CA LYS A 118 14.89 11.75 -3.06
C LYS A 118 13.41 11.45 -3.02
N SER A 119 13.09 10.20 -3.03
CA SER A 119 11.76 9.74 -2.67
C SER A 119 11.38 10.43 -1.37
N ARG A 120 10.52 11.44 -1.45
CA ARG A 120 9.98 12.16 -0.31
C ARG A 120 9.21 11.23 0.64
N TYR A 121 8.88 10.02 0.18
CA TYR A 121 8.38 8.92 1.02
C TYR A 121 9.27 8.58 2.21
N ARG A 122 10.56 8.92 2.17
CA ARG A 122 11.48 8.72 3.30
C ARG A 122 11.46 9.86 4.32
N GLU A 123 10.84 10.99 3.98
CA GLU A 123 10.74 12.15 4.89
C GLU A 123 9.55 12.04 5.85
N PHE A 124 8.57 11.17 5.52
CA PHE A 124 7.36 10.96 6.31
C PHE A 124 7.40 9.55 6.91
N ASP A 125 8.04 9.40 8.06
CA ASP A 125 8.06 8.15 8.82
C ASP A 125 6.99 8.18 9.92
N ASP A 126 5.76 8.45 9.53
CA ASP A 126 4.60 8.61 10.39
C ASP A 126 3.67 7.39 10.42
N GLY A 127 4.00 6.36 9.66
CA GLY A 127 3.26 5.10 9.65
C GLY A 127 3.49 4.25 10.89
N LYS A 128 2.56 3.31 11.12
CA LYS A 128 2.59 2.35 12.24
C LYS A 128 2.57 3.00 13.63
N ASN A 129 1.96 4.17 13.75
CA ASN A 129 2.00 4.98 14.97
C ASN A 129 1.53 4.21 16.20
N VAL A 130 0.38 3.52 16.12
CA VAL A 130 -0.15 2.71 17.24
C VAL A 130 0.82 1.59 17.64
N LEU A 131 1.45 0.91 16.68
CA LEU A 131 2.41 -0.16 16.95
C LEU A 131 3.67 0.40 17.61
N ARG A 132 4.21 1.52 17.13
CA ARG A 132 5.38 2.18 17.74
C ARG A 132 5.12 2.54 19.19
N LYS A 133 3.97 3.17 19.48
CA LYS A 133 3.58 3.52 20.84
C LYS A 133 3.38 2.30 21.75
N ALA A 134 2.76 1.25 21.23
CA ALA A 134 2.56 0.02 21.99
C ALA A 134 3.87 -0.70 22.33
N MET A 135 4.93 -0.49 21.54
CA MET A 135 6.21 -1.17 21.69
C MET A 135 7.27 -0.34 22.41
N GLU A 136 6.98 0.91 22.81
CA GLU A 136 7.96 1.81 23.47
C GLU A 136 8.59 1.19 24.72
N ASP A 137 7.81 0.46 25.50
CA ASP A 137 8.28 -0.17 26.74
C ASP A 137 8.95 -1.54 26.52
N PHE A 138 8.81 -2.12 25.34
CA PHE A 138 9.27 -3.49 25.05
C PHE A 138 10.53 -3.55 24.20
N ILE A 139 10.77 -2.54 23.36
CA ILE A 139 11.91 -2.49 22.46
C ILE A 139 12.72 -1.19 22.62
N PRO A 140 14.05 -1.26 22.43
CA PRO A 140 14.90 -0.07 22.55
C PRO A 140 14.44 1.06 21.64
N LYS A 141 14.42 2.28 22.17
CA LYS A 141 13.98 3.47 21.44
C LYS A 141 14.65 3.65 20.08
N LYS A 142 15.94 3.33 19.94
CA LYS A 142 16.66 3.36 18.66
C LYS A 142 16.08 2.46 17.59
N ILE A 143 15.32 1.42 17.96
CA ILE A 143 14.62 0.54 17.03
C ILE A 143 13.26 1.12 16.69
N VAL A 144 12.52 1.63 17.69
CA VAL A 144 11.22 2.28 17.49
C VAL A 144 11.34 3.48 16.55
N ASP A 145 12.37 4.30 16.76
CA ASP A 145 12.61 5.55 16.01
C ASP A 145 13.37 5.32 14.69
N ARG A 146 13.70 4.07 14.36
CA ARG A 146 14.43 3.75 13.13
C ARG A 146 13.61 4.13 11.90
N LYS A 147 14.23 4.88 10.99
CA LYS A 147 13.60 5.21 9.70
C LYS A 147 13.27 3.95 8.91
N LYS A 148 12.10 3.97 8.27
CA LYS A 148 11.67 2.90 7.38
C LYS A 148 12.71 2.68 6.28
N GLN A 149 13.17 1.45 6.13
CA GLN A 149 13.94 1.00 4.98
C GLN A 149 13.04 0.07 4.17
N GLY A 150 12.86 0.40 2.89
CA GLY A 150 12.19 -0.50 1.96
C GLY A 150 13.12 -1.66 1.57
N PHE A 151 12.57 -2.64 0.87
CA PHE A 151 13.36 -3.67 0.18
C PHE A 151 14.08 -2.99 -0.99
N SER A 152 15.18 -2.31 -0.70
CA SER A 152 16.10 -1.82 -1.74
C SER A 152 17.30 -2.75 -1.73
N ALA A 153 17.45 -3.48 -2.81
CA ALA A 153 18.71 -4.11 -3.13
C ALA A 153 19.77 -3.05 -3.42
#